data_f9e331b6ed46e56ce02f5e5e98630d7d
#
_entry.id   f9e331b6ed46e56ce02f5e5e98630d7d
#
_cell.length_a   1.000
_cell.length_b   1.000
_cell.length_c   1.000
_cell.angle_alpha   90.00
_cell.angle_beta   90.00
_cell.angle_gamma   90.00
#
_symmetry.space_group_name_H-M   'P 1'
#
loop_
_entity.id
_entity.type
_entity.pdbx_description
1 polymer ?
#
loop_
_entity_poly.entity_id
_entity_poly.type
_entity_poly.pdbx_seq_one_letter_code
_entity_poly.pdbx_strand_id
1 'polypeptide(L)'
;MADTLSLSLDVFADPICPWCFIGKRNLEKALETYEGPEIEAEIQWRTFMLNPGMPPEGMDRIAYLEAKFGGPENAQAVYGRIRQAGLAAGISFDFDRIGRTPSTR
;
A
#
# COMPACT_ATOMS: atom_id res chain seq x y z
N MET A 1 11.46 -36.31 5.59
CA MET A 1 10.79 -35.70 4.45
C MET A 1 10.13 -34.40 4.90
N ALA A 2 10.49 -33.30 4.31
CA ALA A 2 9.88 -32.02 4.67
C ALA A 2 8.50 -31.91 4.03
N ASP A 3 7.50 -31.64 4.84
CA ASP A 3 6.15 -31.39 4.33
C ASP A 3 6.10 -29.98 3.73
N THR A 4 5.58 -29.90 2.51
CA THR A 4 5.35 -28.62 1.87
C THR A 4 3.96 -28.09 2.27
N LEU A 5 3.91 -26.87 2.78
CA LEU A 5 2.65 -26.20 3.09
C LEU A 5 2.20 -25.40 1.87
N SER A 6 0.99 -25.64 1.43
CA SER A 6 0.39 -24.87 0.34
C SER A 6 -0.51 -23.78 0.93
N LEU A 7 -0.20 -22.53 0.59
CA LEU A 7 -0.96 -21.37 1.01
C LEU A 7 -1.56 -20.67 -0.20
N SER A 8 -2.84 -20.37 -0.11
CA SER A 8 -3.52 -19.55 -1.11
C SER A 8 -3.96 -18.26 -0.45
N LEU A 9 -3.44 -17.14 -0.92
CA LEU A 9 -3.71 -15.83 -0.34
C LEU A 9 -4.37 -14.93 -1.37
N ASP A 10 -5.50 -14.34 -0.98
CA ASP A 10 -6.12 -13.26 -1.75
C ASP A 10 -5.78 -11.95 -1.03
N VAL A 11 -5.05 -11.07 -1.71
CA VAL A 11 -4.66 -9.79 -1.14
C VAL A 11 -5.42 -8.67 -1.83
N PHE A 12 -6.26 -7.98 -1.05
CA PHE A 12 -7.06 -6.87 -1.53
C PHE A 12 -6.29 -5.57 -1.31
N ALA A 13 -6.01 -4.86 -2.39
CA ALA A 13 -5.18 -3.67 -2.34
C ALA A 13 -5.63 -2.61 -3.34
N ASP A 14 -5.34 -1.36 -3.01
CA ASP A 14 -5.56 -0.22 -3.90
C ASP A 14 -4.21 0.39 -4.24
N PRO A 15 -3.87 0.57 -5.54
CA PRO A 15 -2.59 1.14 -5.95
C PRO A 15 -2.28 2.53 -5.40
N ILE A 16 -3.30 3.32 -5.03
CA ILE A 16 -3.09 4.65 -4.47
C ILE A 16 -2.76 4.64 -2.98
N CYS A 17 -2.86 3.49 -2.33
CA CYS A 17 -2.64 3.37 -0.89
C CYS A 17 -1.17 3.06 -0.59
N PRO A 18 -0.41 3.98 0.01
CA PRO A 18 0.98 3.70 0.35
C PRO A 18 1.14 2.58 1.37
N TRP A 19 0.17 2.41 2.28
CA TRP A 19 0.18 1.28 3.21
C TRP A 19 0.07 -0.07 2.51
N CYS A 20 -0.68 -0.13 1.40
CA CYS A 20 -0.78 -1.35 0.60
C CYS A 20 0.57 -1.71 -0.04
N PHE A 21 1.32 -0.71 -0.49
CA PHE A 21 2.65 -0.90 -1.04
C PHE A 21 3.64 -1.39 0.02
N ILE A 22 3.59 -0.79 1.20
CA ILE A 22 4.40 -1.22 2.35
C ILE A 22 4.05 -2.66 2.73
N GLY A 23 2.76 -2.99 2.79
CA GLY A 23 2.29 -4.33 3.09
C GLY A 23 2.78 -5.36 2.10
N LYS A 24 2.79 -5.01 0.81
CA LYS A 24 3.33 -5.87 -0.25
C LYS A 24 4.80 -6.18 0.00
N ARG A 25 5.60 -5.16 0.30
CA ARG A 25 7.04 -5.33 0.59
C ARG A 25 7.27 -6.19 1.82
N ASN A 26 6.48 -5.96 2.87
CA ASN A 26 6.60 -6.75 4.10
C ASN A 26 6.21 -8.21 3.88
N LEU A 27 5.19 -8.47 3.08
CA LEU A 27 4.78 -9.83 2.73
C LEU A 27 5.89 -10.54 1.93
N GLU A 28 6.45 -9.88 0.92
CA GLU A 28 7.54 -10.42 0.12
C GLU A 28 8.74 -10.77 1.01
N LYS A 29 9.10 -9.86 1.93
CA LYS A 29 10.20 -10.06 2.85
C LYS A 29 9.93 -11.22 3.82
N ALA A 30 8.70 -11.32 4.33
CA ALA A 30 8.32 -12.39 5.24
C ALA A 30 8.43 -13.76 4.57
N LEU A 31 8.01 -13.88 3.32
CA LEU A 31 8.11 -15.12 2.56
C LEU A 31 9.56 -15.48 2.24
N GLU A 32 10.39 -14.46 1.97
CA GLU A 32 11.80 -14.62 1.62
C GLU A 32 12.65 -15.05 2.83
N THR A 33 12.33 -14.52 4.02
CA THR A 33 13.08 -14.78 5.25
C THR A 33 12.47 -15.87 6.13
N TYR A 34 11.39 -16.46 5.70
CA TYR A 34 10.72 -17.51 6.47
C TYR A 34 11.63 -18.74 6.64
N GLU A 35 11.73 -19.18 7.90
CA GLU A 35 12.45 -20.40 8.26
C GLU A 35 11.47 -21.41 8.84
N GLY A 36 11.40 -22.58 8.27
CA GLY A 36 10.48 -23.62 8.69
C GLY A 36 10.22 -24.61 7.57
N PRO A 37 9.11 -25.36 7.63
CA PRO A 37 8.71 -26.24 6.53
C PRO A 37 8.57 -25.44 5.23
N GLU A 38 8.86 -26.08 4.12
CA GLU A 38 8.73 -25.45 2.82
C GLU A 38 7.30 -24.95 2.59
N ILE A 39 7.19 -23.69 2.12
CA ILE A 39 5.91 -23.09 1.80
C ILE A 39 5.81 -22.85 0.31
N GLU A 40 4.74 -23.34 -0.28
CA GLU A 40 4.35 -23.01 -1.64
C GLU A 40 3.19 -22.01 -1.54
N ALA A 41 3.49 -20.72 -1.80
CA ALA A 41 2.50 -19.66 -1.67
C ALA A 41 2.01 -19.23 -3.04
N GLU A 42 0.69 -19.26 -3.20
CA GLU A 42 0.01 -18.70 -4.36
C GLU A 42 -0.68 -17.42 -3.92
N ILE A 43 -0.24 -16.28 -4.49
CA ILE A 43 -0.77 -14.98 -4.12
C ILE A 43 -1.57 -14.42 -5.29
N GLN A 44 -2.84 -14.10 -5.04
CA GLN A 44 -3.70 -13.44 -6.00
C GLN A 44 -3.99 -12.02 -5.50
N TRP A 45 -3.64 -11.03 -6.30
CA TRP A 45 -3.91 -9.63 -6.00
C TRP A 45 -5.30 -9.27 -6.50
N ARG A 46 -6.13 -8.74 -5.59
CA ARG A 46 -7.50 -8.33 -5.88
C ARG A 46 -7.61 -6.83 -5.73
N THR A 47 -8.41 -6.20 -6.56
CA THR A 47 -8.64 -4.77 -6.49
C THR A 47 -9.58 -4.43 -5.34
N PHE A 48 -9.19 -3.45 -4.53
CA PHE A 48 -10.05 -2.84 -3.53
C PHE A 48 -10.02 -1.33 -3.74
N MET A 49 -11.18 -0.73 -4.00
CA MET A 49 -11.27 0.71 -4.23
C MET A 49 -11.51 1.44 -2.92
N LEU A 50 -10.46 2.08 -2.39
CA LEU A 50 -10.58 2.88 -1.16
C LEU A 50 -11.42 4.14 -1.38
N ASN A 51 -11.38 4.69 -2.59
CA ASN A 51 -12.11 5.90 -2.94
C ASN A 51 -13.02 5.65 -4.14
N PRO A 52 -14.12 4.89 -3.97
CA PRO A 52 -15.01 4.59 -5.09
C PRO A 52 -15.71 5.83 -5.65
N GLY A 53 -15.83 6.89 -4.84
CA GLY A 53 -16.40 8.17 -5.26
C GLY A 53 -15.43 9.12 -5.95
N MET A 54 -14.18 8.72 -6.14
CA MET A 54 -13.17 9.55 -6.82
C MET A 54 -13.60 9.79 -8.27
N PRO A 55 -13.61 11.07 -8.76
CA PRO A 55 -13.90 11.35 -10.16
C PRO A 55 -12.95 10.59 -11.09
N PRO A 56 -13.39 10.21 -12.29
CA PRO A 56 -12.53 9.48 -13.24
C PRO A 56 -11.24 10.23 -13.59
N GLU A 57 -11.28 11.56 -13.60
CA GLU A 57 -10.10 12.40 -13.85
C GLU A 57 -9.18 12.56 -12.63
N GLY A 58 -9.56 11.98 -11.49
CA GLY A 58 -8.85 12.14 -10.24
C GLY A 58 -9.11 13.48 -9.57
N MET A 59 -8.30 13.82 -8.60
CA MET A 59 -8.40 15.08 -7.88
C MET A 59 -7.02 15.72 -7.72
N ASP A 60 -6.99 17.06 -7.67
CA ASP A 60 -5.80 17.76 -7.21
C ASP A 60 -5.41 17.24 -5.83
N ARG A 61 -4.11 17.01 -5.62
CA ARG A 61 -3.67 16.38 -4.39
C ARG A 61 -3.94 17.20 -3.14
N ILE A 62 -3.75 18.52 -3.22
CA ILE A 62 -4.00 19.41 -2.08
C ILE A 62 -5.47 19.35 -1.68
N ALA A 63 -6.38 19.42 -2.67
CA ALA A 63 -7.81 19.31 -2.44
C ALA A 63 -8.18 17.96 -1.85
N TYR A 64 -7.58 16.88 -2.35
CA TYR A 64 -7.80 15.53 -1.85
C TYR A 64 -7.37 15.38 -0.39
N LEU A 65 -6.16 15.88 -0.05
CA LEU A 65 -5.65 15.79 1.31
C LEU A 65 -6.48 16.63 2.29
N GLU A 66 -6.94 17.81 1.86
CA GLU A 66 -7.80 18.64 2.67
C GLU A 66 -9.13 17.96 2.98
N ALA A 67 -9.75 17.35 1.97
CA ALA A 67 -11.01 16.63 2.14
C ALA A 67 -10.86 15.41 3.04
N LYS A 68 -9.74 14.68 2.92
CA LYS A 68 -9.54 13.43 3.65
C LYS A 68 -9.04 13.63 5.08
N PHE A 69 -8.14 14.59 5.31
CA PHE A 69 -7.46 14.77 6.59
C PHE A 69 -7.81 16.06 7.31
N GLY A 70 -8.56 16.95 6.66
CA GLY A 70 -9.00 18.21 7.26
C GLY A 70 -7.97 19.33 7.20
N GLY A 71 -6.85 19.15 6.47
CA GLY A 71 -5.86 20.18 6.27
C GLY A 71 -4.46 19.65 6.07
N PRO A 72 -3.51 20.53 5.61
CA PRO A 72 -2.16 20.09 5.29
C PRO A 72 -1.34 19.65 6.50
N GLU A 73 -1.59 20.21 7.68
CA GLU A 73 -0.86 19.83 8.89
C GLU A 73 -1.17 18.39 9.31
N ASN A 74 -2.46 18.03 9.29
CA ASN A 74 -2.87 16.65 9.59
C ASN A 74 -2.33 15.68 8.55
N ALA A 75 -2.36 16.07 7.28
CA ALA A 75 -1.82 15.26 6.20
C ALA A 75 -0.33 15.02 6.38
N GLN A 76 0.44 16.05 6.74
CA GLN A 76 1.87 15.92 6.98
C GLN A 76 2.18 14.94 8.12
N ALA A 77 1.42 14.98 9.19
CA ALA A 77 1.61 14.07 10.30
C ALA A 77 1.36 12.61 9.89
N VAL A 78 0.30 12.36 9.12
CA VAL A 78 -0.03 11.02 8.64
C VAL A 78 1.04 10.51 7.67
N TYR A 79 1.40 11.33 6.67
CA TYR A 79 2.38 10.92 5.66
C TYR A 79 3.81 10.85 6.21
N GLY A 80 4.12 11.57 7.29
CA GLY A 80 5.38 11.41 8.00
C GLY A 80 5.54 10.00 8.57
N ARG A 81 4.48 9.47 9.16
CA ARG A 81 4.45 8.08 9.64
C ARG A 81 4.59 7.07 8.51
N ILE A 82 3.92 7.35 7.39
CA ILE A 82 3.99 6.48 6.22
C ILE A 82 5.39 6.45 5.64
N ARG A 83 6.06 7.62 5.56
CA ARG A 83 7.45 7.70 5.10
C ARG A 83 8.37 6.86 5.96
N GLN A 84 8.23 6.94 7.28
CA GLN A 84 9.06 6.15 8.20
C GLN A 84 8.81 4.66 8.04
N ALA A 85 7.55 4.24 7.97
CA ALA A 85 7.19 2.86 7.75
C ALA A 85 7.70 2.37 6.39
N GLY A 86 7.66 3.23 5.37
CA GLY A 86 8.20 2.94 4.04
C GLY A 86 9.69 2.69 4.08
N LEU A 87 10.45 3.55 4.76
CA LEU A 87 11.90 3.39 4.89
C LEU A 87 12.25 2.05 5.55
N ALA A 88 11.51 1.64 6.57
CA ALA A 88 11.70 0.35 7.21
C ALA A 88 11.44 -0.82 6.26
N ALA A 89 10.59 -0.62 5.26
CA ALA A 89 10.28 -1.62 4.24
C ALA A 89 11.15 -1.49 2.97
N GLY A 90 12.12 -0.58 2.98
CA GLY A 90 13.01 -0.35 1.83
C GLY A 90 12.42 0.54 0.75
N ILE A 91 11.44 1.38 1.10
CA ILE A 91 10.75 2.27 0.17
C ILE A 91 11.05 3.72 0.53
N SER A 92 11.52 4.50 -0.46
CA SER A 92 11.72 5.93 -0.29
C SER A 92 10.59 6.67 -1.01
N PHE A 93 9.56 7.04 -0.26
CA PHE A 93 8.42 7.78 -0.83
C PHE A 93 8.77 9.25 -1.05
N ASP A 94 8.28 9.78 -2.16
CA ASP A 94 8.41 11.20 -2.49
C ASP A 94 7.03 11.79 -2.75
N PHE A 95 6.29 12.03 -1.67
CA PHE A 95 4.91 12.53 -1.75
C PHE A 95 4.81 13.95 -2.27
N ASP A 96 5.88 14.74 -2.13
CA ASP A 96 5.87 16.15 -2.54
C ASP A 96 5.82 16.31 -4.06
N ARG A 97 6.17 15.27 -4.80
CA ARG A 97 6.16 15.28 -6.26
C ARG A 97 4.81 14.84 -6.85
N ILE A 98 3.84 14.46 -6.01
CA ILE A 98 2.54 14.03 -6.47
C ILE A 98 1.64 15.25 -6.62
N GLY A 99 1.22 15.53 -7.86
CA GLY A 99 0.33 16.66 -8.15
C GLY A 99 -1.16 16.31 -8.12
N ARG A 100 -1.51 15.08 -8.48
CA ARG A 100 -2.90 14.61 -8.54
C ARG A 100 -3.04 13.24 -7.90
N THR A 101 -4.23 13.00 -7.33
CA THR A 101 -4.62 11.67 -6.84
C THR A 101 -5.55 11.07 -7.90
N PRO A 102 -5.16 9.95 -8.53
CA PRO A 102 -5.96 9.36 -9.59
C PRO A 102 -7.12 8.53 -9.07
N SER A 103 -8.06 8.23 -9.97
CA SER A 103 -9.05 7.17 -9.75
C SER A 103 -8.40 5.82 -10.06
N THR A 104 -8.74 4.81 -9.27
CA THR A 104 -8.24 3.44 -9.49
C THR A 104 -9.30 2.52 -10.09
N ARG A 105 -10.30 3.11 -10.71
CA ARG A 105 -11.29 2.36 -11.47
C ARG A 105 -10.67 1.63 -12.65
#